data_fb88631e22f8113fde6055c22f1e0ecb
#
_entry.id   fb88631e22f8113fde6055c22f1e0ecb
#
_cell.length_a   1.000
_cell.length_b   1.000
_cell.length_c   1.000
_cell.angle_alpha   90.00
_cell.angle_beta   90.00
_cell.angle_gamma   90.00
#
_symmetry.space_group_name_H-M   'P 1'
#
loop_
_entity.id
_entity.type
_entity.pdbx_description
1 polymer ?
#
loop_
_entity_poly.entity_id
_entity_poly.type
_entity_poly.pdbx_seq_one_letter_code
_entity_poly.pdbx_strand_id
1 'polypeptide(L)'
;MTAALPARATIRDVGPRDGLQPEEPVAVADRIRLVDALTGAGLRRVEVAAFVSPKAVPAMAGGAEVVTGIARAADVTYAALVPNRRGAEMALEAGVDELTVTVSASEAYNQRNVRMSTDESVAVVGEVAALAADAGVPVDAVVSCAFGSPYEGEIAPAEVAALADRLAEAGATALTYADTTGMATPRRVAEVVDALSTVDVGLHLHDTRGTALVNAYAALELGVTRFDTAVGGLGGSPFAHGAGGNLATEELVALLDDLGVHTGIDVEALADAALLVEELVGREVPSGVAHAGPRHRRAPSD
;
A
#
# COMPACT_ATOMS: atom_id res chain seq x y z
N MET A 1 22.82 -6.14 21.62
CA MET A 1 23.19 -5.12 20.60
C MET A 1 22.01 -5.05 19.66
N THR A 2 21.29 -3.95 19.60
CA THR A 2 20.29 -3.73 18.55
C THR A 2 20.99 -3.80 17.20
N ALA A 3 20.45 -4.57 16.24
CA ALA A 3 20.96 -4.59 14.88
C ALA A 3 20.96 -3.14 14.34
N ALA A 4 21.94 -2.79 13.50
CA ALA A 4 21.93 -1.48 12.85
C ALA A 4 20.73 -1.42 11.92
N LEU A 5 19.95 -0.32 11.99
CA LEU A 5 18.84 -0.10 11.07
C LEU A 5 19.36 0.00 9.62
N PRO A 6 18.53 -0.33 8.62
CA PRO A 6 18.89 -0.18 7.22
C PRO A 6 19.19 1.29 6.89
N ALA A 7 20.13 1.54 5.99
CA ALA A 7 20.49 2.90 5.58
C ALA A 7 19.41 3.60 4.76
N ARG A 8 18.53 2.84 4.11
CA ARG A 8 17.48 3.35 3.23
C ARG A 8 16.21 2.51 3.35
N ALA A 9 15.07 3.15 3.11
CA ALA A 9 13.78 2.50 2.93
C ALA A 9 13.08 3.02 1.67
N THR A 10 12.24 2.19 1.07
CA THR A 10 11.40 2.51 -0.09
C THR A 10 9.95 2.60 0.35
N ILE A 11 9.31 3.69 0.01
CA ILE A 11 7.91 3.94 0.31
C ILE A 11 7.11 3.89 -1.01
N ARG A 12 6.02 3.11 -1.02
CA ARG A 12 4.97 3.17 -2.04
C ARG A 12 3.75 3.83 -1.41
N ASP A 13 3.36 5.00 -1.90
CA ASP A 13 2.12 5.62 -1.46
C ASP A 13 0.93 5.00 -2.21
N VAL A 14 -0.01 4.45 -1.46
CA VAL A 14 -1.24 3.85 -1.98
C VAL A 14 -2.48 4.75 -1.73
N GLY A 15 -2.27 5.97 -1.26
CA GLY A 15 -3.32 6.95 -0.97
C GLY A 15 -4.26 7.21 -2.14
N PRO A 16 -3.76 7.47 -3.38
CA PRO A 16 -4.61 7.73 -4.54
C PRO A 16 -5.50 6.53 -4.94
N ARG A 17 -5.16 5.31 -4.53
CA ARG A 17 -5.95 4.11 -4.77
C ARG A 17 -6.59 3.59 -3.48
N ASP A 18 -5.83 3.00 -2.58
CA ASP A 18 -6.35 2.36 -1.37
C ASP A 18 -6.93 3.38 -0.40
N GLY A 19 -6.23 4.49 -0.24
CA GLY A 19 -6.65 5.59 0.62
C GLY A 19 -7.99 6.18 0.21
N LEU A 20 -8.17 6.48 -1.07
CA LEU A 20 -9.40 7.07 -1.61
C LEU A 20 -10.52 6.06 -1.88
N GLN A 21 -10.23 4.74 -1.84
CA GLN A 21 -11.21 3.72 -2.21
C GLN A 21 -12.50 3.72 -1.34
N PRO A 22 -12.46 3.91 -0.01
CA PRO A 22 -13.65 3.98 0.82
C PRO A 22 -14.31 5.37 0.88
N GLU A 23 -13.69 6.38 0.28
CA GLU A 23 -14.20 7.76 0.29
C GLU A 23 -15.27 7.97 -0.80
N GLU A 24 -15.99 9.10 -0.69
CA GLU A 24 -16.84 9.55 -1.79
C GLU A 24 -15.99 9.77 -3.06
N PRO A 25 -16.53 9.54 -4.25
CA PRO A 25 -15.75 9.65 -5.48
C PRO A 25 -15.11 11.03 -5.66
N VAL A 26 -13.77 11.07 -5.72
CA VAL A 26 -12.98 12.28 -6.01
C VAL A 26 -12.83 12.41 -7.53
N ALA A 27 -12.92 13.64 -8.05
CA ALA A 27 -12.81 13.91 -9.47
C ALA A 27 -11.44 13.45 -10.03
N VAL A 28 -11.42 12.97 -11.28
CA VAL A 28 -10.19 12.49 -11.95
C VAL A 28 -9.09 13.56 -11.92
N ALA A 29 -9.42 14.83 -12.19
CA ALA A 29 -8.45 15.92 -12.17
C ALA A 29 -7.80 16.13 -10.80
N ASP A 30 -8.56 15.93 -9.73
CA ASP A 30 -8.06 16.08 -8.36
C ASP A 30 -7.24 14.87 -7.93
N ARG A 31 -7.58 13.67 -8.38
CA ARG A 31 -6.72 12.48 -8.20
C ARG A 31 -5.40 12.62 -8.93
N ILE A 32 -5.38 13.20 -10.13
CA ILE A 32 -4.16 13.56 -10.86
C ILE A 32 -3.34 14.58 -10.04
N ARG A 33 -3.96 15.66 -9.54
CA ARG A 33 -3.31 16.64 -8.66
C ARG A 33 -2.62 15.99 -7.46
N LEU A 34 -3.31 15.02 -6.82
CA LEU A 34 -2.75 14.30 -5.68
C LEU A 34 -1.52 13.48 -6.07
N VAL A 35 -1.59 12.70 -7.15
CA VAL A 35 -0.43 11.91 -7.64
C VAL A 35 0.75 12.83 -7.97
N ASP A 36 0.51 13.95 -8.66
CA ASP A 36 1.56 14.91 -9.02
C ASP A 36 2.18 15.57 -7.77
N ALA A 37 1.37 15.88 -6.74
CA ALA A 37 1.87 16.40 -5.47
C ALA A 37 2.76 15.38 -4.74
N LEU A 38 2.35 14.11 -4.68
CA LEU A 38 3.12 13.03 -4.06
C LEU A 38 4.46 12.79 -4.76
N THR A 39 4.47 12.74 -6.09
CA THR A 39 5.71 12.58 -6.86
C THR A 39 6.60 13.80 -6.77
N GLY A 40 6.00 15.00 -6.70
CA GLY A 40 6.69 16.27 -6.43
C GLY A 40 7.35 16.32 -5.05
N ALA A 41 6.76 15.67 -4.04
CA ALA A 41 7.34 15.51 -2.70
C ALA A 41 8.52 14.51 -2.66
N GLY A 42 8.80 13.81 -3.76
CA GLY A 42 9.94 12.88 -3.86
C GLY A 42 9.57 11.40 -3.84
N LEU A 43 8.28 11.05 -3.75
CA LEU A 43 7.86 9.65 -3.88
C LEU A 43 8.26 9.06 -5.24
N ARG A 44 8.83 7.85 -5.22
CA ARG A 44 9.28 7.13 -6.41
C ARG A 44 8.44 5.90 -6.74
N ARG A 45 7.45 5.59 -5.92
CA ARG A 45 6.46 4.54 -6.15
C ARG A 45 5.10 5.01 -5.65
N VAL A 46 4.10 5.00 -6.52
CA VAL A 46 2.72 5.41 -6.18
C VAL A 46 1.74 4.44 -6.82
N GLU A 47 0.78 3.93 -6.06
CA GLU A 47 -0.34 3.17 -6.57
C GLU A 47 -1.47 4.13 -6.94
N VAL A 48 -1.61 4.42 -8.23
CA VAL A 48 -2.37 5.57 -8.74
C VAL A 48 -3.83 5.26 -9.06
N ALA A 49 -4.16 3.98 -9.30
CA ALA A 49 -5.50 3.58 -9.74
C ALA A 49 -5.82 2.13 -9.40
N ALA A 50 -7.11 1.77 -9.54
CA ALA A 50 -7.55 0.39 -9.61
C ALA A 50 -8.40 0.17 -10.87
N PHE A 51 -8.14 -0.92 -11.60
CA PHE A 51 -8.90 -1.31 -12.79
C PHE A 51 -9.99 -2.32 -12.42
N VAL A 52 -10.86 -1.90 -11.52
CA VAL A 52 -12.04 -2.64 -11.04
C VAL A 52 -13.31 -2.14 -11.70
N SER A 53 -14.41 -2.89 -11.53
CA SER A 53 -15.71 -2.42 -12.05
C SER A 53 -16.16 -1.12 -11.36
N PRO A 54 -16.42 -0.03 -12.10
CA PRO A 54 -16.91 1.22 -11.52
C PRO A 54 -18.27 1.07 -10.82
N LYS A 55 -19.04 0.03 -11.15
CA LYS A 55 -20.29 -0.29 -10.45
C LYS A 55 -20.04 -0.90 -9.07
N ALA A 56 -18.94 -1.62 -8.91
CA ALA A 56 -18.57 -2.22 -7.62
C ALA A 56 -17.80 -1.24 -6.72
N VAL A 57 -16.93 -0.41 -7.31
CA VAL A 57 -16.10 0.58 -6.60
C VAL A 57 -16.16 1.91 -7.34
N PRO A 58 -17.21 2.73 -7.12
CA PRO A 58 -17.39 4.00 -7.83
C PRO A 58 -16.25 4.99 -7.64
N ALA A 59 -15.64 5.01 -6.45
CA ALA A 59 -14.50 5.88 -6.13
C ALA A 59 -13.27 5.64 -7.04
N MET A 60 -13.15 4.45 -7.63
CA MET A 60 -12.04 4.10 -8.51
C MET A 60 -12.36 4.27 -10.01
N ALA A 61 -13.53 4.81 -10.37
CA ALA A 61 -13.84 5.12 -11.75
C ALA A 61 -12.81 6.06 -12.40
N GLY A 62 -12.58 5.94 -13.71
CA GLY A 62 -11.64 6.81 -14.42
C GLY A 62 -10.16 6.46 -14.22
N GLY A 63 -9.83 5.22 -13.86
CA GLY A 63 -8.45 4.81 -13.60
C GLY A 63 -7.51 5.02 -14.78
N ALA A 64 -7.96 4.75 -16.02
CA ALA A 64 -7.16 4.96 -17.22
C ALA A 64 -6.90 6.47 -17.47
N GLU A 65 -7.89 7.31 -17.22
CA GLU A 65 -7.78 8.77 -17.34
C GLU A 65 -6.80 9.33 -16.30
N VAL A 66 -6.76 8.78 -15.07
CA VAL A 66 -5.75 9.15 -14.07
C VAL A 66 -4.36 8.78 -14.58
N VAL A 67 -4.13 7.52 -14.98
CA VAL A 67 -2.82 7.03 -15.44
C VAL A 67 -2.29 7.84 -16.62
N THR A 68 -3.15 8.21 -17.56
CA THR A 68 -2.75 8.97 -18.76
C THR A 68 -2.65 10.48 -18.52
N GLY A 69 -3.27 11.00 -17.47
CA GLY A 69 -3.32 12.43 -17.15
C GLY A 69 -2.22 12.94 -16.23
N ILE A 70 -1.56 12.05 -15.46
CA ILE A 70 -0.49 12.44 -14.53
C ILE A 70 0.77 12.95 -15.23
N ALA A 71 1.50 13.82 -14.58
CA ALA A 71 2.81 14.31 -15.03
C ALA A 71 3.90 13.25 -14.77
N ARG A 72 4.03 12.27 -15.70
CA ARG A 72 4.94 11.13 -15.51
C ARG A 72 6.41 11.57 -15.43
N ALA A 73 7.10 11.11 -14.36
CA ALA A 73 8.54 11.24 -14.21
C ALA A 73 9.22 9.89 -14.50
N ALA A 74 10.38 9.91 -15.14
CA ALA A 74 11.06 8.69 -15.62
C ALA A 74 11.60 7.79 -14.48
N ASP A 75 11.79 8.35 -13.29
CA ASP A 75 12.32 7.67 -12.11
C ASP A 75 11.23 7.29 -11.09
N VAL A 76 9.96 7.37 -11.51
CA VAL A 76 8.79 7.00 -10.69
C VAL A 76 8.09 5.79 -11.28
N THR A 77 7.78 4.80 -10.43
CA THR A 77 6.96 3.63 -10.74
C THR A 77 5.49 3.95 -10.41
N TYR A 78 4.63 3.91 -11.42
CA TYR A 78 3.19 4.09 -11.27
C TYR A 78 2.50 2.74 -11.32
N ALA A 79 2.08 2.26 -10.14
CA ALA A 79 1.41 0.98 -9.98
C ALA A 79 -0.11 1.10 -10.09
N ALA A 80 -0.77 0.00 -10.45
CA ALA A 80 -2.22 -0.08 -10.37
C ALA A 80 -2.70 -1.45 -9.90
N LEU A 81 -3.76 -1.45 -9.07
CA LEU A 81 -4.42 -2.66 -8.63
C LEU A 81 -5.32 -3.21 -9.73
N VAL A 82 -5.20 -4.52 -9.97
CA VAL A 82 -6.01 -5.27 -10.92
C VAL A 82 -6.64 -6.49 -10.26
N PRO A 83 -7.95 -6.73 -10.42
CA PRO A 83 -8.64 -7.85 -9.78
C PRO A 83 -8.59 -9.14 -10.62
N ASN A 84 -8.22 -9.06 -11.87
CA ASN A 84 -8.26 -10.18 -12.83
C ASN A 84 -7.55 -9.80 -14.14
N ARG A 85 -7.48 -10.76 -15.08
CA ARG A 85 -6.89 -10.60 -16.41
C ARG A 85 -7.44 -9.37 -17.16
N ARG A 86 -8.76 -9.14 -17.15
CA ARG A 86 -9.36 -7.99 -17.86
C ARG A 86 -8.89 -6.65 -17.29
N GLY A 87 -8.81 -6.54 -15.95
CA GLY A 87 -8.23 -5.35 -15.30
C GLY A 87 -6.77 -5.14 -15.68
N ALA A 88 -5.98 -6.24 -15.76
CA ALA A 88 -4.58 -6.19 -16.17
C ALA A 88 -4.43 -5.71 -17.63
N GLU A 89 -5.23 -6.21 -18.55
CA GLU A 89 -5.24 -5.75 -19.96
C GLU A 89 -5.48 -4.22 -20.04
N MET A 90 -6.47 -3.71 -19.31
CA MET A 90 -6.81 -2.29 -19.29
C MET A 90 -5.68 -1.43 -18.62
N ALA A 91 -5.08 -1.92 -17.56
CA ALA A 91 -3.99 -1.24 -16.87
C ALA A 91 -2.73 -1.15 -17.75
N LEU A 92 -2.35 -2.25 -18.42
CA LEU A 92 -1.24 -2.28 -19.37
C LEU A 92 -1.49 -1.37 -20.57
N GLU A 93 -2.71 -1.35 -21.10
CA GLU A 93 -3.11 -0.44 -22.19
C GLU A 93 -3.00 1.03 -21.75
N ALA A 94 -3.32 1.35 -20.50
CA ALA A 94 -3.16 2.69 -19.93
C ALA A 94 -1.70 3.07 -19.67
N GLY A 95 -0.76 2.11 -19.65
CA GLY A 95 0.67 2.34 -19.54
C GLY A 95 1.19 2.41 -18.08
N VAL A 96 0.66 1.57 -17.19
CA VAL A 96 1.22 1.42 -15.82
C VAL A 96 2.58 0.71 -15.85
N ASP A 97 3.40 0.96 -14.83
CA ASP A 97 4.75 0.38 -14.71
C ASP A 97 4.78 -0.87 -13.81
N GLU A 98 3.73 -1.11 -13.02
CA GLU A 98 3.62 -2.24 -12.11
C GLU A 98 2.14 -2.62 -11.93
N LEU A 99 1.86 -3.91 -11.85
CA LEU A 99 0.53 -4.41 -11.48
C LEU A 99 0.53 -4.91 -10.03
N THR A 100 -0.53 -4.58 -9.29
CA THR A 100 -0.78 -5.10 -7.94
C THR A 100 -1.98 -6.05 -7.98
N VAL A 101 -1.84 -7.25 -7.41
CA VAL A 101 -2.92 -8.24 -7.28
C VAL A 101 -3.03 -8.65 -5.82
N THR A 102 -4.24 -8.69 -5.24
CA THR A 102 -4.43 -9.04 -3.83
C THR A 102 -5.01 -10.44 -3.68
N VAL A 103 -4.40 -11.26 -2.82
CA VAL A 103 -4.90 -12.57 -2.39
C VAL A 103 -4.89 -12.63 -0.87
N SER A 104 -5.96 -13.12 -0.24
CA SER A 104 -6.01 -13.18 1.22
C SER A 104 -5.46 -14.50 1.78
N ALA A 105 -4.70 -14.40 2.87
CA ALA A 105 -4.33 -15.56 3.69
C ALA A 105 -5.53 -16.14 4.45
N SER A 106 -6.61 -15.38 4.59
CA SER A 106 -7.90 -15.82 5.17
C SER A 106 -8.85 -16.22 4.05
N GLU A 107 -9.20 -17.50 3.97
CA GLU A 107 -10.19 -18.00 3.00
C GLU A 107 -11.53 -17.28 3.15
N ALA A 108 -12.02 -17.12 4.39
CA ALA A 108 -13.28 -16.45 4.64
C ALA A 108 -13.28 -14.97 4.24
N TYR A 109 -12.15 -14.28 4.40
CA TYR A 109 -12.00 -12.91 3.92
C TYR A 109 -11.93 -12.86 2.38
N ASN A 110 -11.18 -13.76 1.76
CA ASN A 110 -11.03 -13.84 0.30
C ASN A 110 -12.39 -14.02 -0.40
N GLN A 111 -13.21 -14.95 0.13
CA GLN A 111 -14.57 -15.17 -0.37
C GLN A 111 -15.46 -13.91 -0.27
N ARG A 112 -15.32 -13.10 0.78
CA ARG A 112 -16.10 -11.87 0.94
C ARG A 112 -15.60 -10.74 0.06
N ASN A 113 -14.27 -10.62 -0.08
CA ASN A 113 -13.63 -9.54 -0.81
C ASN A 113 -13.75 -9.72 -2.32
N VAL A 114 -13.35 -10.88 -2.83
CA VAL A 114 -13.26 -11.13 -4.29
C VAL A 114 -14.20 -12.25 -4.77
N ARG A 115 -14.94 -12.91 -3.87
CA ARG A 115 -15.89 -14.02 -4.15
C ARG A 115 -15.22 -15.22 -4.81
N MET A 116 -13.97 -15.45 -4.48
CA MET A 116 -13.14 -16.57 -4.94
C MET A 116 -12.51 -17.26 -3.75
N SER A 117 -12.19 -18.54 -3.90
CA SER A 117 -11.27 -19.22 -2.98
C SER A 117 -9.85 -18.67 -3.11
N THR A 118 -9.01 -18.93 -2.12
CA THR A 118 -7.59 -18.60 -2.19
C THR A 118 -6.92 -19.27 -3.39
N ASP A 119 -7.30 -20.54 -3.70
CA ASP A 119 -6.77 -21.28 -4.85
C ASP A 119 -7.15 -20.64 -6.20
N GLU A 120 -8.41 -20.22 -6.36
CA GLU A 120 -8.87 -19.50 -7.55
C GLU A 120 -8.13 -18.15 -7.67
N SER A 121 -7.90 -17.45 -6.56
CA SER A 121 -7.18 -16.17 -6.57
C SER A 121 -5.70 -16.34 -6.94
N VAL A 122 -5.02 -17.42 -6.50
CA VAL A 122 -3.66 -17.75 -6.93
C VAL A 122 -3.62 -18.03 -8.44
N ALA A 123 -4.63 -18.73 -8.98
CA ALA A 123 -4.71 -18.95 -10.43
C ALA A 123 -4.86 -17.63 -11.20
N VAL A 124 -5.65 -16.67 -10.69
CA VAL A 124 -5.76 -15.32 -11.28
C VAL A 124 -4.40 -14.59 -11.27
N VAL A 125 -3.61 -14.71 -10.20
CA VAL A 125 -2.25 -14.15 -10.18
C VAL A 125 -1.41 -14.73 -11.31
N GLY A 126 -1.48 -16.04 -11.56
CA GLY A 126 -0.79 -16.70 -12.67
C GLY A 126 -1.18 -16.15 -14.05
N GLU A 127 -2.49 -15.93 -14.27
CA GLU A 127 -2.99 -15.33 -15.52
C GLU A 127 -2.51 -13.89 -15.71
N VAL A 128 -2.52 -13.09 -14.64
CA VAL A 128 -2.05 -11.69 -14.66
C VAL A 128 -0.54 -11.63 -14.84
N ALA A 129 0.21 -12.48 -14.13
CA ALA A 129 1.67 -12.52 -14.25
C ALA A 129 2.14 -12.93 -15.65
N ALA A 130 1.48 -13.91 -16.28
CA ALA A 130 1.79 -14.29 -17.65
C ALA A 130 1.58 -13.14 -18.62
N LEU A 131 0.45 -12.42 -18.51
CA LEU A 131 0.16 -11.25 -19.34
C LEU A 131 1.16 -10.11 -19.11
N ALA A 132 1.51 -9.83 -17.84
CA ALA A 132 2.45 -8.79 -17.47
C ALA A 132 3.87 -9.08 -17.94
N ALA A 133 4.30 -10.37 -17.90
CA ALA A 133 5.60 -10.81 -18.40
C ALA A 133 5.76 -10.53 -19.90
N ASP A 134 4.71 -10.77 -20.70
CA ASP A 134 4.71 -10.46 -22.14
C ASP A 134 4.89 -8.95 -22.40
N ALA A 135 4.44 -8.10 -21.49
CA ALA A 135 4.59 -6.65 -21.53
C ALA A 135 5.87 -6.14 -20.84
N GLY A 136 6.62 -6.99 -20.15
CA GLY A 136 7.80 -6.61 -19.38
C GLY A 136 7.47 -5.81 -18.10
N VAL A 137 6.23 -5.96 -17.55
CA VAL A 137 5.74 -5.24 -16.37
C VAL A 137 5.78 -6.18 -15.15
N PRO A 138 6.38 -5.77 -14.01
CA PRO A 138 6.39 -6.56 -12.78
C PRO A 138 5.00 -6.67 -12.14
N VAL A 139 4.81 -7.74 -11.35
CA VAL A 139 3.59 -8.00 -10.58
C VAL A 139 3.93 -8.11 -9.10
N ASP A 140 3.36 -7.24 -8.28
CA ASP A 140 3.39 -7.34 -6.81
C ASP A 140 2.13 -8.05 -6.32
N ALA A 141 2.26 -9.22 -5.70
CA ALA A 141 1.15 -9.90 -5.07
C ALA A 141 1.06 -9.51 -3.60
N VAL A 142 -0.07 -8.89 -3.22
CA VAL A 142 -0.36 -8.48 -1.86
C VAL A 142 -1.07 -9.60 -1.11
N VAL A 143 -0.42 -10.15 -0.09
CA VAL A 143 -1.01 -11.14 0.83
C VAL A 143 -1.81 -10.40 1.90
N SER A 144 -3.11 -10.22 1.69
CA SER A 144 -3.98 -9.57 2.67
C SER A 144 -4.28 -10.47 3.86
N CYS A 145 -4.62 -9.88 5.01
CA CYS A 145 -4.83 -10.58 6.29
C CYS A 145 -3.60 -11.41 6.75
N ALA A 146 -2.38 -11.04 6.38
CA ALA A 146 -1.16 -11.78 6.71
C ALA A 146 -0.94 -11.92 8.24
N PHE A 147 -1.46 -11.00 9.03
CA PHE A 147 -1.27 -10.97 10.49
C PHE A 147 -2.52 -11.43 11.26
N GLY A 148 -3.62 -11.67 10.57
CA GLY A 148 -4.88 -12.11 11.14
C GLY A 148 -6.11 -11.61 10.40
N SER A 149 -7.25 -12.26 10.69
CA SER A 149 -8.55 -11.99 10.09
C SER A 149 -9.62 -11.91 11.17
N PRO A 150 -10.62 -11.02 11.05
CA PRO A 150 -11.72 -10.95 12.00
C PRO A 150 -12.62 -12.20 11.95
N TYR A 151 -12.44 -13.05 10.94
CA TYR A 151 -13.25 -14.25 10.74
C TYR A 151 -12.58 -15.52 11.28
N GLU A 152 -11.25 -15.57 11.27
CA GLU A 152 -10.46 -16.77 11.60
C GLU A 152 -9.45 -16.53 12.74
N GLY A 153 -9.31 -15.27 13.18
CA GLY A 153 -8.34 -14.91 14.20
C GLY A 153 -6.92 -14.78 13.65
N GLU A 154 -5.92 -15.16 14.42
CA GLU A 154 -4.53 -15.16 13.97
C GLU A 154 -4.32 -16.22 12.88
N ILE A 155 -3.71 -15.84 11.76
CA ILE A 155 -3.28 -16.76 10.69
C ILE A 155 -1.89 -17.29 11.03
N ALA A 156 -1.67 -18.58 10.91
CA ALA A 156 -0.36 -19.15 11.22
C ALA A 156 0.74 -18.62 10.26
N PRO A 157 1.91 -18.20 10.76
CA PRO A 157 3.00 -17.69 9.89
C PRO A 157 3.38 -18.66 8.77
N ALA A 158 3.34 -19.99 9.04
CA ALA A 158 3.62 -21.00 8.04
C ALA A 158 2.57 -21.04 6.90
N GLU A 159 1.30 -20.71 7.17
CA GLU A 159 0.26 -20.62 6.14
C GLU A 159 0.48 -19.38 5.26
N VAL A 160 0.90 -18.25 5.85
CA VAL A 160 1.27 -17.04 5.13
C VAL A 160 2.46 -17.32 4.22
N ALA A 161 3.49 -17.99 4.72
CA ALA A 161 4.68 -18.38 3.95
C ALA A 161 4.33 -19.33 2.81
N ALA A 162 3.52 -20.35 3.06
CA ALA A 162 3.08 -21.30 2.03
C ALA A 162 2.27 -20.60 0.90
N LEU A 163 1.43 -19.63 1.24
CA LEU A 163 0.72 -18.82 0.25
C LEU A 163 1.71 -17.95 -0.55
N ALA A 164 2.67 -17.34 0.12
CA ALA A 164 3.71 -16.52 -0.52
C ALA A 164 4.52 -17.32 -1.55
N ASP A 165 4.94 -18.53 -1.20
CA ASP A 165 5.66 -19.43 -2.12
C ASP A 165 4.81 -19.77 -3.35
N ARG A 166 3.52 -20.07 -3.17
CA ARG A 166 2.59 -20.32 -4.28
C ARG A 166 2.39 -19.10 -5.19
N LEU A 167 2.35 -17.90 -4.63
CA LEU A 167 2.24 -16.67 -5.42
C LEU A 167 3.52 -16.39 -6.22
N ALA A 168 4.68 -16.64 -5.65
CA ALA A 168 5.96 -16.56 -6.36
C ALA A 168 6.04 -17.59 -7.49
N GLU A 169 5.63 -18.85 -7.25
CA GLU A 169 5.53 -19.89 -8.26
C GLU A 169 4.53 -19.55 -9.38
N ALA A 170 3.45 -18.83 -9.06
CA ALA A 170 2.48 -18.32 -10.02
C ALA A 170 3.03 -17.14 -10.86
N GLY A 171 4.22 -16.61 -10.55
CA GLY A 171 4.91 -15.59 -11.34
C GLY A 171 4.86 -14.17 -10.76
N ALA A 172 4.43 -13.99 -9.50
CA ALA A 172 4.60 -12.72 -8.81
C ALA A 172 6.10 -12.40 -8.67
N THR A 173 6.48 -11.16 -9.01
CA THR A 173 7.87 -10.70 -8.98
C THR A 173 8.23 -10.00 -7.67
N ALA A 174 7.21 -9.60 -6.90
CA ALA A 174 7.33 -9.02 -5.57
C ALA A 174 6.18 -9.50 -4.69
N LEU A 175 6.38 -9.46 -3.37
CA LEU A 175 5.37 -9.83 -2.38
C LEU A 175 5.27 -8.73 -1.31
N THR A 176 4.04 -8.31 -1.02
CA THR A 176 3.72 -7.36 0.05
C THR A 176 2.74 -8.01 1.03
N TYR A 177 3.05 -7.97 2.32
CA TYR A 177 2.23 -8.59 3.37
C TYR A 177 1.42 -7.53 4.09
N ALA A 178 0.09 -7.67 4.04
CA ALA A 178 -0.81 -6.62 4.50
C ALA A 178 -1.49 -6.97 5.84
N ASP A 179 -1.43 -6.00 6.74
CA ASP A 179 -2.20 -5.92 7.98
C ASP A 179 -3.59 -5.33 7.72
N THR A 180 -4.33 -5.92 6.80
CA THR A 180 -5.62 -5.43 6.28
C THR A 180 -6.62 -5.05 7.37
N THR A 181 -6.55 -5.69 8.53
CA THR A 181 -7.51 -5.55 9.63
C THR A 181 -6.90 -4.96 10.90
N GLY A 182 -5.64 -4.52 10.84
CA GLY A 182 -4.91 -3.92 11.94
C GLY A 182 -4.69 -4.87 13.11
N MET A 183 -4.43 -6.15 12.83
CA MET A 183 -4.15 -7.18 13.83
C MET A 183 -2.65 -7.41 14.04
N ALA A 184 -1.77 -6.73 13.28
CA ALA A 184 -0.34 -6.80 13.47
C ALA A 184 0.07 -6.21 14.84
N THR A 185 1.05 -6.86 15.43
CA THR A 185 1.82 -6.38 16.59
C THR A 185 3.29 -6.61 16.30
N PRO A 186 4.24 -5.95 16.98
CA PRO A 186 5.66 -6.21 16.77
C PRO A 186 6.04 -7.69 16.84
N ARG A 187 5.41 -8.44 17.77
CA ARG A 187 5.59 -9.90 17.88
C ARG A 187 5.11 -10.62 16.63
N ARG A 188 3.91 -10.28 16.13
CA ARG A 188 3.34 -10.92 14.93
C ARG A 188 4.13 -10.58 13.66
N VAL A 189 4.62 -9.33 13.56
CA VAL A 189 5.51 -8.93 12.46
C VAL A 189 6.77 -9.80 12.46
N ALA A 190 7.42 -9.99 13.61
CA ALA A 190 8.60 -10.83 13.71
C ALA A 190 8.29 -12.30 13.34
N GLU A 191 7.22 -12.89 13.88
CA GLU A 191 6.83 -14.27 13.59
C GLU A 191 6.56 -14.51 12.10
N VAL A 192 5.90 -13.57 11.42
CA VAL A 192 5.61 -13.68 9.99
C VAL A 192 6.88 -13.49 9.18
N VAL A 193 7.66 -12.42 9.43
CA VAL A 193 8.89 -12.14 8.69
C VAL A 193 9.90 -13.27 8.83
N ASP A 194 10.06 -13.84 10.03
CA ASP A 194 10.97 -14.99 10.28
C ASP A 194 10.53 -16.27 9.54
N ALA A 195 9.24 -16.41 9.23
CA ALA A 195 8.72 -17.57 8.51
C ALA A 195 8.90 -17.48 6.99
N LEU A 196 9.16 -16.27 6.45
CA LEU A 196 9.26 -16.05 5.00
C LEU A 196 10.62 -16.51 4.46
N SER A 197 10.58 -17.13 3.29
CA SER A 197 11.78 -17.57 2.56
C SER A 197 12.44 -16.46 1.73
N THR A 198 11.73 -15.33 1.52
CA THR A 198 12.19 -14.23 0.68
C THR A 198 12.90 -13.16 1.49
N VAL A 199 13.95 -12.54 0.90
CA VAL A 199 14.69 -11.41 1.52
C VAL A 199 14.05 -10.05 1.20
N ASP A 200 13.22 -9.94 0.17
CA ASP A 200 12.56 -8.70 -0.25
C ASP A 200 11.09 -8.69 0.18
N VAL A 201 10.89 -8.38 1.47
CA VAL A 201 9.57 -8.30 2.10
C VAL A 201 9.03 -6.88 2.03
N GLY A 202 7.86 -6.69 1.41
CA GLY A 202 7.07 -5.46 1.52
C GLY A 202 6.05 -5.57 2.64
N LEU A 203 5.81 -4.50 3.39
CA LEU A 203 4.75 -4.44 4.39
C LEU A 203 3.75 -3.33 4.09
N HIS A 204 2.47 -3.66 4.24
CA HIS A 204 1.34 -2.75 4.16
C HIS A 204 0.61 -2.79 5.51
N LEU A 205 0.74 -1.71 6.27
CA LEU A 205 0.29 -1.67 7.66
C LEU A 205 -0.89 -0.72 7.84
N HIS A 206 -1.90 -1.17 8.61
CA HIS A 206 -3.04 -0.33 9.00
C HIS A 206 -2.91 0.15 10.44
N ASP A 207 -3.32 1.39 10.68
CA ASP A 207 -3.27 2.03 12.01
C ASP A 207 -4.58 1.90 12.81
N THR A 208 -5.33 0.84 12.55
CA THR A 208 -6.62 0.55 13.21
C THR A 208 -6.56 0.62 14.74
N ARG A 209 -5.43 0.25 15.33
CA ARG A 209 -5.22 0.22 16.80
C ARG A 209 -4.07 1.10 17.27
N GLY A 210 -3.62 2.06 16.45
CA GLY A 210 -2.49 2.93 16.80
C GLY A 210 -1.15 2.20 16.87
N THR A 211 -0.99 1.10 16.12
CA THR A 211 0.22 0.26 16.19
C THR A 211 1.05 0.26 14.91
N ALA A 212 0.61 0.94 13.85
CA ALA A 212 1.28 0.85 12.56
C ALA A 212 2.73 1.34 12.59
N LEU A 213 3.02 2.49 13.22
CA LEU A 213 4.39 3.00 13.35
C LEU A 213 5.30 2.08 14.16
N VAL A 214 4.81 1.51 15.27
CA VAL A 214 5.64 0.59 16.08
C VAL A 214 5.85 -0.73 15.35
N ASN A 215 4.90 -1.19 14.54
CA ASN A 215 5.05 -2.36 13.68
C ASN A 215 6.08 -2.11 12.56
N ALA A 216 6.04 -0.92 11.95
CA ALA A 216 7.03 -0.51 10.94
C ALA A 216 8.44 -0.43 11.54
N TYR A 217 8.58 0.14 12.75
CA TYR A 217 9.85 0.16 13.46
C TYR A 217 10.37 -1.24 13.75
N ALA A 218 9.53 -2.13 14.27
CA ALA A 218 9.91 -3.53 14.52
C ALA A 218 10.35 -4.25 13.22
N ALA A 219 9.67 -3.98 12.11
CA ALA A 219 10.04 -4.52 10.81
C ALA A 219 11.41 -4.01 10.32
N LEU A 220 11.71 -2.72 10.53
CA LEU A 220 13.02 -2.15 10.24
C LEU A 220 14.16 -2.84 11.01
N GLU A 221 13.95 -3.18 12.29
CA GLU A 221 14.92 -3.94 13.10
C GLU A 221 15.16 -5.36 12.54
N LEU A 222 14.20 -5.91 11.77
CA LEU A 222 14.32 -7.19 11.07
C LEU A 222 14.87 -7.05 9.64
N GLY A 223 15.21 -5.82 9.21
CA GLY A 223 15.78 -5.56 7.91
C GLY A 223 14.76 -5.33 6.79
N VAL A 224 13.47 -5.23 7.10
CA VAL A 224 12.44 -4.85 6.12
C VAL A 224 12.63 -3.39 5.71
N THR A 225 12.62 -3.12 4.40
CA THR A 225 12.89 -1.79 3.84
C THR A 225 11.82 -1.31 2.85
N ARG A 226 10.78 -2.09 2.59
CA ARG A 226 9.68 -1.72 1.69
C ARG A 226 8.38 -1.57 2.47
N PHE A 227 7.74 -0.40 2.34
CA PHE A 227 6.49 -0.10 3.04
C PHE A 227 5.48 0.53 2.09
N ASP A 228 4.24 0.04 2.16
CA ASP A 228 3.07 0.74 1.64
C ASP A 228 2.51 1.65 2.74
N THR A 229 2.17 2.86 2.35
CA THR A 229 1.59 3.88 3.22
C THR A 229 0.54 4.67 2.44
N ALA A 230 -0.31 5.41 3.10
CA ALA A 230 -1.21 6.35 2.43
C ALA A 230 -1.06 7.75 3.02
N VAL A 231 -0.88 8.74 2.16
CA VAL A 231 -0.86 10.15 2.58
C VAL A 231 -2.09 10.47 3.44
N GLY A 232 -1.86 11.18 4.54
CA GLY A 232 -2.89 11.51 5.52
C GLY A 232 -3.38 10.33 6.37
N GLY A 233 -2.90 9.11 6.16
CA GLY A 233 -3.41 7.92 6.84
C GLY A 233 -4.80 7.49 6.37
N LEU A 234 -5.15 7.79 5.11
CA LEU A 234 -6.43 7.40 4.50
C LEU A 234 -6.60 5.90 4.36
N GLY A 235 -7.82 5.48 4.08
CA GLY A 235 -8.19 4.11 3.76
C GLY A 235 -8.92 3.39 4.87
N GLY A 236 -9.03 2.09 4.72
CA GLY A 236 -9.75 1.19 5.63
C GLY A 236 -10.39 0.05 4.85
N SER A 237 -10.73 -1.03 5.54
CA SER A 237 -11.39 -2.18 4.92
C SER A 237 -12.90 -2.14 5.18
N PRO A 238 -13.75 -2.13 4.15
CA PRO A 238 -15.19 -2.20 4.33
C PRO A 238 -15.65 -3.57 4.90
N PHE A 239 -14.79 -4.59 4.87
CA PHE A 239 -15.06 -5.93 5.35
C PHE A 239 -14.56 -6.18 6.78
N ALA A 240 -13.91 -5.18 7.41
CA ALA A 240 -13.47 -5.23 8.79
C ALA A 240 -14.07 -4.06 9.56
N HIS A 241 -15.06 -4.35 10.41
CA HIS A 241 -15.73 -3.32 11.20
C HIS A 241 -14.74 -2.56 12.09
N GLY A 242 -14.71 -1.23 11.96
CA GLY A 242 -13.79 -0.38 12.71
C GLY A 242 -12.35 -0.43 12.21
N ALA A 243 -12.09 -0.95 11.00
CA ALA A 243 -10.78 -0.85 10.38
C ALA A 243 -10.39 0.64 10.21
N GLY A 244 -9.26 1.01 10.78
CA GLY A 244 -8.64 2.32 10.59
C GLY A 244 -7.96 2.43 9.23
N GLY A 245 -7.45 3.64 8.94
CA GLY A 245 -6.70 3.90 7.72
C GLY A 245 -5.34 3.20 7.67
N ASN A 246 -4.65 3.42 6.59
CA ASN A 246 -3.26 3.01 6.40
C ASN A 246 -2.32 3.76 7.36
N LEU A 247 -1.12 3.24 7.53
CA LEU A 247 0.00 4.00 8.07
C LEU A 247 0.20 5.28 7.22
N ALA A 248 0.19 6.44 7.87
CA ALA A 248 0.37 7.71 7.17
C ALA A 248 1.79 7.83 6.60
N THR A 249 1.90 8.25 5.35
CA THR A 249 3.18 8.37 4.63
C THR A 249 4.09 9.37 5.31
N GLU A 250 3.59 10.56 5.63
CA GLU A 250 4.34 11.62 6.30
C GLU A 250 4.77 11.25 7.72
N GLU A 251 4.01 10.42 8.42
CA GLU A 251 4.38 9.95 9.76
C GLU A 251 5.53 8.95 9.69
N LEU A 252 5.46 7.98 8.76
CA LEU A 252 6.55 7.03 8.59
C LEU A 252 7.81 7.73 8.09
N VAL A 253 7.72 8.62 7.09
CA VAL A 253 8.89 9.34 6.56
C VAL A 253 9.53 10.22 7.63
N ALA A 254 8.73 10.94 8.44
CA ALA A 254 9.24 11.73 9.55
C ALA A 254 9.98 10.88 10.60
N LEU A 255 9.47 9.68 10.92
CA LEU A 255 10.14 8.73 11.80
C LEU A 255 11.46 8.22 11.19
N LEU A 256 11.44 7.84 9.91
CA LEU A 256 12.63 7.34 9.21
C LEU A 256 13.75 8.38 9.14
N ASP A 257 13.41 9.63 8.83
CA ASP A 257 14.38 10.74 8.83
C ASP A 257 15.02 10.94 10.18
N ASP A 258 14.24 10.88 11.28
CA ASP A 258 14.74 11.00 12.64
C ASP A 258 15.65 9.83 13.05
N LEU A 259 15.39 8.66 12.50
CA LEU A 259 16.21 7.45 12.69
C LEU A 259 17.45 7.41 11.79
N GLY A 260 17.61 8.35 10.85
CA GLY A 260 18.70 8.38 9.88
C GLY A 260 18.55 7.36 8.75
N VAL A 261 17.31 6.88 8.49
CA VAL A 261 16.97 5.99 7.38
C VAL A 261 16.49 6.83 6.20
N HIS A 262 17.26 6.88 5.12
CA HIS A 262 16.99 7.77 4.00
C HIS A 262 15.87 7.24 3.09
N THR A 263 14.88 8.08 2.83
CA THR A 263 13.81 7.83 1.84
C THR A 263 13.97 8.68 0.58
N GLY A 264 14.56 9.86 0.70
CA GLY A 264 14.65 10.87 -0.35
C GLY A 264 13.36 11.67 -0.56
N ILE A 265 12.44 11.61 0.41
CA ILE A 265 11.10 12.22 0.35
C ILE A 265 11.08 13.45 1.27
N ASP A 266 10.46 14.54 0.82
CA ASP A 266 10.30 15.77 1.59
C ASP A 266 9.05 15.68 2.49
N VAL A 267 9.25 15.64 3.81
CA VAL A 267 8.16 15.53 4.80
C VAL A 267 7.25 16.75 4.81
N GLU A 268 7.79 17.96 4.57
CA GLU A 268 6.98 19.18 4.52
C GLU A 268 6.06 19.16 3.30
N ALA A 269 6.58 18.77 2.13
CA ALA A 269 5.76 18.60 0.94
C ALA A 269 4.72 17.48 1.08
N LEU A 270 5.02 16.42 1.85
CA LEU A 270 4.01 15.39 2.18
C LEU A 270 2.93 15.94 3.12
N ALA A 271 3.28 16.75 4.11
CA ALA A 271 2.30 17.39 4.96
C ALA A 271 1.34 18.28 4.15
N ASP A 272 1.88 19.04 3.19
CA ASP A 272 1.05 19.83 2.26
C ASP A 272 0.15 18.93 1.39
N ALA A 273 0.65 17.77 0.93
CA ALA A 273 -0.15 16.79 0.19
C ALA A 273 -1.25 16.16 1.07
N ALA A 274 -1.00 15.96 2.36
CA ALA A 274 -2.01 15.47 3.30
C ALA A 274 -3.12 16.52 3.53
N LEU A 275 -2.77 17.81 3.61
CA LEU A 275 -3.76 18.89 3.68
C LEU A 275 -4.55 19.03 2.36
N LEU A 276 -3.92 18.78 1.20
CA LEU A 276 -4.65 18.65 -0.06
C LEU A 276 -5.67 17.51 0.00
N VAL A 277 -5.31 16.36 0.59
CA VAL A 277 -6.27 15.25 0.76
C VAL A 277 -7.48 15.68 1.60
N GLU A 278 -7.30 16.46 2.69
CA GLU A 278 -8.42 16.98 3.47
C GLU A 278 -9.39 17.83 2.63
N GLU A 279 -8.83 18.68 1.76
CA GLU A 279 -9.62 19.45 0.80
C GLU A 279 -10.45 18.54 -0.11
N LEU A 280 -9.83 17.46 -0.63
CA LEU A 280 -10.44 16.55 -1.58
C LEU A 280 -11.53 15.65 -0.98
N VAL A 281 -11.32 15.17 0.25
CA VAL A 281 -12.27 14.26 0.94
C VAL A 281 -13.26 15.00 1.85
N GLY A 282 -13.05 16.30 2.09
CA GLY A 282 -13.94 17.15 2.89
C GLY A 282 -13.93 16.87 4.39
N ARG A 283 -12.88 16.27 4.91
CA ARG A 283 -12.68 15.97 6.35
C ARG A 283 -11.22 15.98 6.74
N GLU A 284 -10.93 16.18 8.02
CA GLU A 284 -9.58 16.04 8.57
C GLU A 284 -9.05 14.63 8.41
N VAL A 285 -7.75 14.52 8.09
CA VAL A 285 -7.02 13.25 8.07
C VAL A 285 -6.48 12.90 9.46
N PRO A 286 -6.32 11.61 9.80
CA PRO A 286 -5.86 11.20 11.13
C PRO A 286 -4.39 11.50 11.42
N SER A 287 -3.60 11.89 10.43
CA SER A 287 -2.15 12.09 10.58
C SER A 287 -1.79 13.27 11.47
N GLY A 288 -1.03 13.00 12.53
CA GLY A 288 -0.50 14.05 13.41
C GLY A 288 0.55 14.93 12.73
N VAL A 289 1.36 14.36 11.82
CA VAL A 289 2.41 15.10 11.10
C VAL A 289 1.82 16.04 10.05
N ALA A 290 0.67 15.71 9.45
CA ALA A 290 -0.03 16.62 8.55
C ALA A 290 -0.30 17.99 9.20
N HIS A 291 -0.73 17.99 10.46
CA HIS A 291 -1.11 19.21 11.20
C HIS A 291 0.05 19.84 11.96
N ALA A 292 0.83 19.02 12.69
CA ALA A 292 1.94 19.52 13.52
C ALA A 292 3.22 19.80 12.71
N GLY A 293 3.36 19.16 11.54
CA GLY A 293 4.62 19.10 10.79
C GLY A 293 5.67 18.20 11.44
N PRO A 294 6.83 18.03 10.79
CA PRO A 294 7.93 17.29 11.36
C PRO A 294 8.46 17.98 12.63
N ARG A 295 9.05 17.22 13.54
CA ARG A 295 9.49 17.73 14.86
C ARG A 295 10.50 18.86 14.82
N HIS A 296 11.15 19.12 13.68
CA HIS A 296 12.09 20.23 13.51
C HIS A 296 11.45 21.51 12.97
N ARG A 297 10.16 21.46 12.61
CA ARG A 297 9.45 22.65 12.13
C ARG A 297 9.52 23.73 13.19
N ARG A 298 10.07 24.89 12.83
CA ARG A 298 10.11 26.05 13.71
C ARG A 298 8.85 26.89 13.52
N ALA A 299 8.35 27.46 14.61
CA ALA A 299 7.30 28.48 14.50
C ALA A 299 7.76 29.63 13.58
N PRO A 300 6.86 30.23 12.79
CA PRO A 300 7.19 31.44 12.05
C PRO A 300 7.82 32.46 13.00
N SER A 301 8.90 33.08 12.61
CA SER A 301 9.44 34.24 13.34
C SER A 301 8.50 35.41 13.09
N ASP A 302 7.92 35.96 14.17
CA ASP A 302 7.12 37.19 14.14
C ASP A 302 7.88 38.38 13.52
#